data_65d29074f6fc276c19ec32eacbbd189f
#
_entry.id   65d29074f6fc276c19ec32eacbbd189f
#
_cell.length_a   1.000
_cell.length_b   1.000
_cell.length_c   1.000
_cell.angle_alpha   90.00
_cell.angle_beta   90.00
_cell.angle_gamma   90.00
#
_symmetry.space_group_name_H-M   'P 1'
#
loop_
_entity.id
_entity.type
_entity.pdbx_description
1 polymer ?
#
loop_
_entity_poly.entity_id
_entity_poly.type
_entity_poly.pdbx_seq_one_letter_code
_entity_poly.pdbx_strand_id
1 'polypeptide(L)'
;AVRRRMFGKEKRSSCHLVEEMEELGLSGCENQAVSELSGGMRQRVAVLRAMRMDADFLLLDEPFRGLDAGTKKKTMNYIRRKGKEKTMLLVTHDLEEAEAMGDWICTCSRLDGILEIKRNSKSSTEI
;
A
#
# COMPACT_ATOMS: atom_id res chain seq x y z
N ALA A 1 -0.36 27.78 14.11
CA ALA A 1 -1.73 27.27 14.13
C ALA A 1 -1.92 26.34 12.93
N VAL A 2 -1.86 25.02 13.16
CA VAL A 2 -2.13 24.01 12.13
C VAL A 2 -3.63 23.99 11.90
N ARG A 3 -4.05 24.52 10.76
CA ARG A 3 -5.45 24.54 10.34
C ARG A 3 -5.83 23.12 9.91
N ARG A 4 -6.52 22.41 10.78
CA ARG A 4 -7.20 21.14 10.52
C ARG A 4 -8.19 21.37 9.38
N ARG A 5 -7.85 20.99 8.15
CA ARG A 5 -8.82 20.92 7.05
C ARG A 5 -9.76 19.76 7.35
N MET A 6 -10.91 20.12 7.93
CA MET A 6 -12.03 19.19 8.07
C MET A 6 -12.60 18.90 6.68
N PHE A 7 -12.60 17.61 6.35
CA PHE A 7 -13.50 16.90 5.44
C PHE A 7 -14.15 17.72 4.32
N GLY A 8 -13.47 17.83 3.18
CA GLY A 8 -14.15 18.03 1.91
C GLY A 8 -14.92 16.75 1.57
N LYS A 9 -16.25 16.83 1.54
CA LYS A 9 -17.15 15.79 1.07
C LYS A 9 -16.95 15.60 -0.43
N GLU A 10 -15.95 14.82 -0.86
CA GLU A 10 -16.12 14.10 -2.11
C GLU A 10 -16.89 12.81 -1.79
N LYS A 11 -18.12 12.75 -2.28
CA LYS A 11 -18.82 11.50 -2.55
C LYS A 11 -18.01 10.74 -3.60
N ARG A 12 -16.90 10.12 -3.20
CA ARG A 12 -16.30 9.05 -3.99
C ARG A 12 -17.32 7.94 -3.99
N SER A 13 -17.96 7.80 -5.13
CA SER A 13 -19.08 6.91 -5.39
C SER A 13 -18.82 5.54 -4.75
N SER A 14 -19.82 4.98 -4.10
CA SER A 14 -19.81 3.60 -3.58
C SER A 14 -19.42 2.57 -4.66
N CYS A 15 -19.67 2.88 -5.92
CA CYS A 15 -19.29 2.10 -7.08
C CYS A 15 -17.76 1.91 -7.16
N HIS A 16 -16.96 2.98 -7.02
CA HIS A 16 -15.51 2.87 -7.04
C HIS A 16 -14.92 2.07 -5.85
N LEU A 17 -15.61 2.07 -4.71
CA LEU A 17 -15.17 1.24 -3.58
C LEU A 17 -15.31 -0.25 -3.89
N VAL A 18 -16.42 -0.66 -4.47
CA VAL A 18 -16.68 -2.06 -4.85
C VAL A 18 -15.65 -2.53 -5.88
N GLU A 19 -15.37 -1.73 -6.90
CA GLU A 19 -14.34 -2.03 -7.90
C GLU A 19 -12.94 -2.21 -7.28
N GLU A 20 -12.58 -1.33 -6.35
CA GLU A 20 -11.29 -1.43 -5.65
C GLU A 20 -11.21 -2.64 -4.71
N MET A 21 -12.33 -3.00 -4.07
CA MET A 21 -12.42 -4.22 -3.27
C MET A 21 -12.29 -5.46 -4.14
N GLU A 22 -12.92 -5.49 -5.31
CA GLU A 22 -12.80 -6.58 -6.27
C GLU A 22 -11.35 -6.74 -6.77
N GLU A 23 -10.68 -5.64 -7.11
CA GLU A 23 -9.26 -5.63 -7.52
C GLU A 23 -8.35 -6.25 -6.44
N LEU A 24 -8.66 -5.99 -5.19
CA LEU A 24 -7.94 -6.55 -4.04
C LEU A 24 -8.41 -7.95 -3.63
N GLY A 25 -9.37 -8.55 -4.36
CA GLY A 25 -9.93 -9.86 -4.03
C GLY A 25 -10.72 -9.86 -2.72
N LEU A 26 -11.46 -8.79 -2.47
CA LEU A 26 -12.32 -8.59 -1.30
C LEU A 26 -13.81 -8.58 -1.68
N SER A 27 -14.18 -9.07 -2.86
CA SER A 27 -15.57 -9.16 -3.31
C SER A 27 -16.42 -9.95 -2.32
N GLY A 28 -17.60 -9.45 -2.01
CA GLY A 28 -18.54 -10.08 -1.07
C GLY A 28 -18.23 -9.85 0.41
N CYS A 29 -17.22 -9.04 0.72
CA CYS A 29 -16.83 -8.69 2.10
C CYS A 29 -17.36 -7.32 2.56
N GLU A 30 -18.13 -6.63 1.72
CA GLU A 30 -18.53 -5.24 1.90
C GLU A 30 -19.31 -4.99 3.20
N ASN A 31 -20.07 -6.01 3.62
CA ASN A 31 -20.92 -5.96 4.82
C ASN A 31 -20.40 -6.83 5.97
N GLN A 32 -19.23 -7.44 5.82
CA GLN A 32 -18.65 -8.26 6.89
C GLN A 32 -17.98 -7.42 7.96
N ALA A 33 -18.12 -7.82 9.21
CA ALA A 33 -17.37 -7.22 10.30
C ALA A 33 -15.86 -7.52 10.14
N VAL A 34 -14.99 -6.57 10.51
CA VAL A 34 -13.53 -6.76 10.39
C VAL A 34 -13.05 -7.97 11.18
N SER A 35 -13.72 -8.33 12.27
CA SER A 35 -13.44 -9.52 13.08
C SER A 35 -13.67 -10.85 12.34
N GLU A 36 -14.51 -10.86 11.32
CA GLU A 36 -14.85 -12.04 10.51
C GLU A 36 -13.86 -12.25 9.35
N LEU A 37 -13.05 -11.24 9.04
CA LEU A 37 -12.09 -11.29 7.95
C LEU A 37 -10.87 -12.13 8.34
N SER A 38 -10.29 -12.86 7.37
CA SER A 38 -9.00 -13.51 7.54
C SER A 38 -7.87 -12.49 7.74
N GLY A 39 -6.71 -12.92 8.21
CA GLY A 39 -5.54 -12.05 8.39
C GLY A 39 -5.15 -11.31 7.09
N GLY A 40 -5.07 -12.05 5.98
CA GLY A 40 -4.76 -11.45 4.68
C GLY A 40 -5.86 -10.53 4.15
N MET A 41 -7.14 -10.80 4.45
CA MET A 41 -8.24 -9.89 4.11
C MET A 41 -8.15 -8.59 4.90
N ARG A 42 -7.91 -8.69 6.22
CA ARG A 42 -7.69 -7.50 7.08
C ARG A 42 -6.54 -6.64 6.58
N GLN A 43 -5.43 -7.28 6.17
CA GLN A 43 -4.27 -6.58 5.61
C GLN A 43 -4.64 -5.79 4.35
N ARG A 44 -5.37 -6.41 3.42
CA ARG A 44 -5.82 -5.74 2.18
C ARG A 44 -6.84 -4.63 2.43
N VAL A 45 -7.72 -4.80 3.41
CA VAL A 45 -8.64 -3.73 3.85
C VAL A 45 -7.86 -2.55 4.44
N ALA A 46 -6.80 -2.79 5.21
CA ALA A 46 -5.94 -1.73 5.74
C ALA A 46 -5.23 -0.96 4.61
N VAL A 47 -4.70 -1.68 3.60
CA VAL A 47 -4.13 -1.07 2.39
C VAL A 47 -5.16 -0.24 1.64
N LEU A 48 -6.37 -0.78 1.40
CA LEU A 48 -7.46 -0.06 0.74
C LEU A 48 -7.77 1.26 1.45
N ARG A 49 -7.91 1.21 2.78
CA ARG A 49 -8.17 2.40 3.60
C ARG A 49 -7.06 3.45 3.48
N ALA A 50 -5.80 3.02 3.61
CA ALA A 50 -4.65 3.91 3.48
C ALA A 50 -4.61 4.60 2.11
N MET A 51 -4.78 3.84 1.03
CA MET A 51 -4.74 4.37 -0.34
C MET A 51 -5.90 5.32 -0.66
N ARG A 52 -7.04 5.21 0.04
CA ARG A 52 -8.19 6.11 -0.10
C ARG A 52 -8.13 7.36 0.76
N MET A 53 -7.15 7.45 1.66
CA MET A 53 -6.96 8.67 2.45
C MET A 53 -6.49 9.82 1.55
N ASP A 54 -7.03 11.01 1.82
CA ASP A 54 -6.53 12.26 1.24
C ASP A 54 -5.25 12.69 2.00
N ALA A 55 -4.14 12.07 1.62
CA ALA A 55 -2.84 12.28 2.23
C ALA A 55 -1.74 12.28 1.15
N ASP A 56 -0.82 13.21 1.25
CA ASP A 56 0.34 13.33 0.35
C ASP A 56 1.46 12.36 0.71
N PHE A 57 1.46 11.89 1.97
CA PHE A 57 2.45 10.95 2.49
C PHE A 57 1.77 9.76 3.15
N LEU A 58 2.22 8.55 2.81
CA LEU A 58 1.74 7.28 3.36
C LEU A 58 2.89 6.46 3.92
N LEU A 59 2.67 5.85 5.07
CA LEU A 59 3.54 4.83 5.65
C LEU A 59 2.84 3.47 5.55
N LEU A 60 3.48 2.53 4.87
CA LEU A 60 3.02 1.15 4.71
C LEU A 60 4.02 0.21 5.40
N ASP A 61 3.64 -0.34 6.53
CA ASP A 61 4.46 -1.28 7.29
C ASP A 61 4.04 -2.72 6.98
N GLU A 62 4.96 -3.49 6.38
CA GLU A 62 4.76 -4.88 5.97
C GLU A 62 3.42 -5.12 5.21
N PRO A 63 3.09 -4.32 4.17
CA PRO A 63 1.74 -4.34 3.58
C PRO A 63 1.39 -5.65 2.87
N PHE A 64 2.38 -6.51 2.59
CA PHE A 64 2.20 -7.77 1.88
C PHE A 64 2.33 -9.00 2.77
N ARG A 65 2.50 -8.79 4.07
CA ARG A 65 2.70 -9.88 5.03
C ARG A 65 1.52 -10.85 5.04
N GLY A 66 1.82 -12.15 4.90
CA GLY A 66 0.81 -13.20 4.95
C GLY A 66 -0.05 -13.33 3.69
N LEU A 67 0.31 -12.67 2.59
CA LEU A 67 -0.35 -12.82 1.31
C LEU A 67 0.36 -13.90 0.46
N ASP A 68 -0.42 -14.70 -0.25
CA ASP A 68 0.10 -15.57 -1.31
C ASP A 68 0.62 -14.75 -2.49
N ALA A 69 1.44 -15.37 -3.35
CA ALA A 69 2.11 -14.67 -4.46
C ALA A 69 1.13 -13.97 -5.43
N GLY A 70 -0.02 -14.58 -5.71
CA GLY A 70 -1.02 -14.00 -6.61
C GLY A 70 -1.70 -12.77 -6.01
N THR A 71 -2.10 -12.88 -4.75
CA THR A 71 -2.72 -11.79 -3.98
C THR A 71 -1.72 -10.67 -3.72
N LYS A 72 -0.45 -11.01 -3.41
CA LYS A 72 0.65 -10.05 -3.26
C LYS A 72 0.80 -9.20 -4.53
N LYS A 73 0.89 -9.83 -5.70
CA LYS A 73 1.03 -9.13 -6.99
C LYS A 73 -0.15 -8.20 -7.28
N LYS A 74 -1.38 -8.62 -7.02
CA LYS A 74 -2.58 -7.76 -7.17
C LYS A 74 -2.51 -6.54 -6.25
N THR A 75 -2.14 -6.75 -4.99
CA THR A 75 -2.01 -5.67 -4.00
C THR A 75 -0.91 -4.67 -4.38
N MET A 76 0.25 -5.15 -4.87
CA MET A 76 1.32 -4.30 -5.37
C MET A 76 0.86 -3.42 -6.54
N ASN A 77 0.17 -4.01 -7.52
CA ASN A 77 -0.35 -3.29 -8.68
C ASN A 77 -1.36 -2.22 -8.27
N TYR A 78 -2.24 -2.54 -7.33
CA TYR A 78 -3.20 -1.59 -6.76
C TYR A 78 -2.49 -0.40 -6.09
N ILE A 79 -1.51 -0.66 -5.21
CA ILE A 79 -0.74 0.38 -4.53
C ILE A 79 -0.01 1.27 -5.54
N ARG A 80 0.65 0.69 -6.55
CA ARG A 80 1.35 1.46 -7.59
C ARG A 80 0.41 2.37 -8.37
N ARG A 81 -0.74 1.85 -8.79
CA ARG A 81 -1.72 2.60 -9.57
C ARG A 81 -2.30 3.77 -8.78
N LYS A 82 -2.66 3.51 -7.51
CA LYS A 82 -3.28 4.53 -6.64
C LYS A 82 -2.28 5.51 -6.04
N GLY A 83 -1.04 5.10 -5.90
CA GLY A 83 0.01 5.86 -5.24
C GLY A 83 0.83 6.77 -6.16
N LYS A 84 0.51 6.86 -7.47
CA LYS A 84 1.31 7.62 -8.46
C LYS A 84 1.61 9.07 -8.06
N GLU A 85 0.68 9.72 -7.37
CA GLU A 85 0.81 11.12 -6.94
C GLU A 85 1.10 11.26 -5.44
N LYS A 86 1.46 10.16 -4.76
CA LYS A 86 1.70 10.14 -3.32
C LYS A 86 3.15 9.78 -3.02
N THR A 87 3.70 10.40 -2.01
CA THR A 87 4.97 9.96 -1.43
C THR A 87 4.69 8.80 -0.47
N MET A 88 5.36 7.67 -0.67
CA MET A 88 5.15 6.49 0.16
C MET A 88 6.48 6.01 0.77
N LEU A 89 6.44 5.71 2.06
CA LEU A 89 7.47 4.94 2.75
C LEU A 89 6.93 3.53 2.98
N LEU A 90 7.53 2.56 2.32
CA LEU A 90 7.20 1.15 2.46
C LEU A 90 8.30 0.46 3.28
N VAL A 91 7.90 -0.18 4.37
CA VAL A 91 8.78 -0.98 5.21
C VAL A 91 8.51 -2.44 4.94
N THR A 92 9.53 -3.20 4.60
CA THR A 92 9.47 -4.65 4.39
C THR A 92 10.82 -5.29 4.73
N HIS A 93 10.79 -6.56 5.10
CA HIS A 93 11.99 -7.39 5.25
C HIS A 93 12.31 -8.19 3.97
N ASP A 94 11.48 -8.10 2.95
CA ASP A 94 11.62 -8.79 1.67
C ASP A 94 12.23 -7.85 0.62
N LEU A 95 13.46 -8.17 0.19
CA LEU A 95 14.17 -7.35 -0.79
C LEU A 95 13.46 -7.34 -2.17
N GLU A 96 12.81 -8.45 -2.55
CA GLU A 96 12.07 -8.51 -3.81
C GLU A 96 10.87 -7.54 -3.80
N GLU A 97 10.21 -7.41 -2.66
CA GLU A 97 9.13 -6.42 -2.47
C GLU A 97 9.66 -4.99 -2.57
N ALA A 98 10.79 -4.71 -1.90
CA ALA A 98 11.42 -3.40 -1.95
C ALA A 98 11.85 -3.03 -3.37
N GLU A 99 12.48 -3.97 -4.10
CA GLU A 99 12.89 -3.78 -5.50
C GLU A 99 11.69 -3.64 -6.46
N ALA A 100 10.60 -4.36 -6.17
CA ALA A 100 9.40 -4.28 -6.98
C ALA A 100 8.64 -2.97 -6.78
N MET A 101 8.69 -2.35 -5.61
CA MET A 101 7.82 -1.22 -5.25
C MET A 101 8.53 0.13 -5.15
N GLY A 102 9.81 0.15 -4.77
CA GLY A 102 10.51 1.37 -4.42
C GLY A 102 11.24 2.02 -5.60
N ASP A 103 11.23 3.35 -5.69
CA ASP A 103 12.14 4.13 -6.54
C ASP A 103 13.51 4.28 -5.88
N TRP A 104 13.50 4.36 -4.56
CA TRP A 104 14.67 4.39 -3.70
C TRP A 104 14.58 3.28 -2.66
N ILE A 105 15.69 2.59 -2.42
CA ILE A 105 15.77 1.51 -1.44
C ILE A 105 16.75 1.94 -0.34
N CYS A 106 16.23 1.89 0.89
CA CYS A 106 17.01 2.15 2.09
C CYS A 106 17.18 0.84 2.85
N THR A 107 18.41 0.40 3.01
CA THR A 107 18.74 -0.83 3.73
C THR A 107 19.40 -0.46 5.06
N CYS A 108 18.88 -1.01 6.16
CA CYS A 108 19.46 -0.85 7.49
C CYS A 108 20.10 -2.16 7.93
N SER A 109 21.41 -2.12 8.19
CA SER A 109 22.15 -3.27 8.74
C SER A 109 22.04 -3.28 10.27
N ARG A 110 21.69 -4.43 10.84
CA ARG A 110 21.62 -4.61 12.30
C ARG A 110 22.99 -4.71 12.96
N LEU A 111 24.03 -5.08 12.19
CA LEU A 111 25.35 -5.40 12.74
C LEU A 111 26.24 -4.18 12.97
N ASP A 112 26.09 -3.16 12.14
CA ASP A 112 26.95 -1.99 12.13
C ASP A 112 26.19 -0.65 12.15
N GLY A 113 24.87 -0.71 12.12
CA GLY A 113 24.02 0.49 12.10
C GLY A 113 24.13 1.30 10.80
N ILE A 114 24.73 0.73 9.75
CA ILE A 114 24.91 1.41 8.48
C ILE A 114 23.57 1.49 7.77
N LEU A 115 23.21 2.71 7.35
CA LEU A 115 22.07 2.99 6.50
C LEU A 115 22.59 3.21 5.07
N GLU A 116 22.25 2.29 4.17
CA GLU A 116 22.57 2.43 2.76
C GLU A 116 21.34 2.85 1.98
N ILE A 117 21.44 3.94 1.20
CA ILE A 117 20.38 4.42 0.34
C ILE A 117 20.85 4.34 -1.10
N LYS A 118 20.10 3.63 -1.94
CA LYS A 118 20.39 3.52 -3.38
C LYS A 118 19.16 3.74 -4.21
N ARG A 119 19.34 4.30 -5.41
CA ARG A 119 18.28 4.37 -6.41
C ARG A 119 18.02 2.97 -6.97
N ASN A 120 16.75 2.61 -7.11
CA ASN A 120 16.38 1.34 -7.72
C ASN A 120 16.56 1.40 -9.23
N SER A 121 17.46 0.60 -9.77
CA SER A 121 17.75 0.53 -11.21
C SER A 121 16.58 -0.05 -12.03
N LYS A 122 15.69 -0.81 -11.40
CA LYS A 122 14.52 -1.43 -12.05
C LYS A 122 13.35 -0.46 -12.21
N SER A 123 13.32 0.63 -11.45
CA SER A 123 12.25 1.65 -11.48
C SER A 123 12.25 2.49 -12.77
N SER A 124 13.31 2.43 -13.59
CA SER A 124 13.49 3.27 -14.78
C SER A 124 12.93 2.69 -16.08
N THR A 125 12.16 1.61 -16.05
CA THR A 125 11.78 0.87 -17.27
C THR A 125 10.29 0.97 -17.64
N GLU A 126 9.55 1.98 -17.17
CA GLU A 126 8.23 2.28 -17.75
C GLU A 126 8.05 3.80 -17.85
N ILE A 127 8.48 4.34 -18.97
CA ILE A 127 7.92 5.56 -19.57
C ILE A 127 7.07 5.15 -20.75
#